data_5ca97fafde212411a3a0c9a456f623ca
#
_entry.id   5ca97fafde212411a3a0c9a456f623ca
#
_cell.length_a   1.000
_cell.length_b   1.000
_cell.length_c   1.000
_cell.angle_alpha   90.00
_cell.angle_beta   90.00
_cell.angle_gamma   90.00
#
_symmetry.space_group_name_H-M   'P 1'
#
loop_
_entity.id
_entity.type
_entity.pdbx_description
1 polymer ?
#
loop_
_entity_poly.entity_id
_entity_poly.type
_entity_poly.pdbx_seq_one_letter_code
_entity_poly.pdbx_strand_id
1 'polypeptide(L)'
;WDRTPAERFRLATNAEMAALSPPPADKWGDDASSKGTVARPINIIEQGPLRTVVEAAFVCGPSAIIRQYVIGHGEGSLEIRDRVFNNHRDVMLKLMVPLAFDAANSIGETIYSAAERPSTPRHEEYTNQRWIAVRGTQAKRPVHLAVLNTGSFAHSLTERDLGINVLRAPAYSSMNLDPDDVEVNNRFMPRQDQGEHEVGYRILVGKRFDESRISRAAQVFNTPPVWQVYYPQPDRVDRLRRSSVAATVTADDAHIQIVALKRSESGKQLIVRLQNTSSLERDVAIRVKPHRQKIHLKIGSYGLATIAVNKAGRALRWREVDLVEQPLKGKR
;
A
#
# COMPACT_ATOMS: atom_id res chain seq x y z
N TRP A 1 27.14 0.63 13.42
CA TRP A 1 26.50 -0.35 12.53
C TRP A 1 27.63 -1.05 11.77
N ASP A 2 27.80 -2.34 12.08
CA ASP A 2 28.83 -3.16 11.48
C ASP A 2 28.54 -3.28 9.96
N ARG A 3 29.58 -3.11 9.15
CA ARG A 3 29.49 -3.21 7.68
C ARG A 3 29.53 -4.66 7.23
N THR A 4 28.72 -5.49 7.81
CA THR A 4 28.55 -6.86 7.32
C THR A 4 28.03 -6.77 5.88
N PRO A 5 28.62 -7.46 4.91
CA PRO A 5 28.14 -7.44 3.53
C PRO A 5 26.65 -7.83 3.53
N ALA A 6 25.84 -7.02 2.84
CA ALA A 6 24.40 -7.28 2.75
C ALA A 6 24.18 -8.65 2.11
N GLU A 7 23.62 -9.59 2.87
CA GLU A 7 23.19 -10.87 2.34
C GLU A 7 22.03 -10.64 1.36
N ARG A 8 22.03 -11.42 0.28
CA ARG A 8 20.99 -11.33 -0.73
C ARG A 8 20.17 -12.60 -0.77
N PHE A 9 18.88 -12.45 -0.86
CA PHE A 9 18.00 -13.54 -1.20
C PHE A 9 18.31 -14.05 -2.60
N ARG A 10 18.48 -15.35 -2.75
CA ARG A 10 18.64 -16.03 -4.02
C ARG A 10 17.45 -16.95 -4.30
N LEU A 11 17.25 -17.28 -5.55
CA LEU A 11 16.24 -18.26 -5.93
C LEU A 11 16.51 -19.59 -5.23
N ALA A 12 15.47 -20.20 -4.68
CA ALA A 12 15.56 -21.50 -4.04
C ALA A 12 15.92 -22.59 -5.06
N THR A 13 16.61 -23.63 -4.63
CA THR A 13 16.81 -24.85 -5.40
C THR A 13 15.58 -25.77 -5.31
N ASN A 14 15.48 -26.75 -6.20
CA ASN A 14 14.39 -27.74 -6.13
C ASN A 14 14.41 -28.54 -4.80
N ALA A 15 15.57 -28.76 -4.23
CA ALA A 15 15.71 -29.47 -2.94
C ALA A 15 15.19 -28.61 -1.78
N GLU A 16 15.50 -27.31 -1.79
CA GLU A 16 14.98 -26.35 -0.80
C GLU A 16 13.47 -26.16 -0.95
N MET A 17 12.94 -26.19 -2.19
CA MET A 17 11.50 -26.16 -2.42
C MET A 17 10.80 -27.38 -1.81
N ALA A 18 11.38 -28.54 -1.91
CA ALA A 18 10.85 -29.77 -1.28
C ALA A 18 10.80 -29.64 0.25
N ALA A 19 11.78 -28.96 0.85
CA ALA A 19 11.81 -28.70 2.29
C ALA A 19 10.82 -27.59 2.74
N LEU A 20 10.52 -26.63 1.88
CA LEU A 20 9.54 -25.56 2.14
C LEU A 20 8.09 -25.99 1.88
N SER A 21 7.89 -27.02 1.08
CA SER A 21 6.56 -27.57 0.80
C SER A 21 6.09 -28.40 1.98
N PRO A 22 4.81 -28.34 2.37
CA PRO A 22 4.29 -29.27 3.35
C PRO A 22 4.47 -30.70 2.84
N PRO A 23 4.75 -31.67 3.73
CA PRO A 23 4.79 -33.08 3.32
C PRO A 23 3.47 -33.39 2.61
N PRO A 24 3.49 -34.20 1.55
CA PRO A 24 2.26 -34.65 0.90
C PRO A 24 1.31 -35.14 2.00
N ALA A 25 0.09 -34.71 1.97
CA ALA A 25 -0.92 -35.11 2.95
C ALA A 25 -1.17 -36.61 2.75
N ASP A 26 -0.31 -37.43 3.36
CA ASP A 26 -0.57 -38.85 3.50
C ASP A 26 -1.88 -38.97 4.29
N LYS A 27 -2.89 -39.52 3.63
CA LYS A 27 -4.08 -40.12 4.24
C LYS A 27 -5.39 -39.29 4.31
N TRP A 28 -5.74 -38.59 3.26
CA TRP A 28 -7.17 -38.34 3.01
C TRP A 28 -7.54 -38.76 1.59
N GLY A 29 -7.84 -40.07 1.41
CA GLY A 29 -8.36 -40.65 0.17
C GLY A 29 -7.28 -41.17 -0.77
N ASP A 30 -7.39 -42.45 -1.10
CA ASP A 30 -6.58 -43.18 -2.09
C ASP A 30 -6.79 -42.65 -3.52
N ASP A 31 -6.32 -41.46 -3.84
CA ASP A 31 -6.11 -41.07 -5.22
C ASP A 31 -4.61 -40.98 -5.52
N ALA A 32 -4.08 -42.18 -5.84
CA ALA A 32 -2.70 -42.41 -6.26
C ALA A 32 -2.35 -41.79 -7.63
N SER A 33 -3.09 -40.78 -8.10
CA SER A 33 -2.82 -40.12 -9.38
C SER A 33 -2.10 -38.77 -9.26
N SER A 34 -1.81 -38.26 -8.08
CA SER A 34 -0.89 -37.16 -7.93
C SER A 34 0.54 -37.66 -8.07
N LYS A 35 0.98 -37.92 -9.29
CA LYS A 35 2.41 -37.95 -9.62
C LYS A 35 3.00 -36.68 -9.04
N GLY A 36 3.85 -36.84 -8.00
CA GLY A 36 4.39 -35.76 -7.22
C GLY A 36 4.83 -34.61 -8.12
N THR A 37 4.13 -33.48 -8.04
CA THR A 37 4.50 -32.29 -8.78
C THR A 37 5.83 -31.87 -8.21
N VAL A 38 6.90 -31.95 -8.99
CA VAL A 38 8.23 -31.53 -8.57
C VAL A 38 8.11 -30.05 -8.22
N ALA A 39 8.27 -29.70 -6.94
CA ALA A 39 8.26 -28.35 -6.48
C ALA A 39 9.38 -27.57 -7.21
N ARG A 40 9.00 -26.60 -8.01
CA ARG A 40 9.93 -25.74 -8.75
C ARG A 40 10.01 -24.37 -8.08
N PRO A 41 11.20 -23.74 -8.09
CA PRO A 41 11.34 -22.40 -7.48
C PRO A 41 10.64 -21.31 -8.25
N ILE A 42 10.24 -21.53 -9.50
CA ILE A 42 9.44 -20.60 -10.33
C ILE A 42 8.31 -21.38 -10.98
N ASN A 43 7.07 -20.88 -10.80
CA ASN A 43 5.88 -21.47 -11.38
C ASN A 43 4.94 -20.39 -11.92
N ILE A 44 4.23 -20.66 -13.01
CA ILE A 44 3.05 -19.90 -13.42
C ILE A 44 1.88 -20.54 -12.69
N ILE A 45 1.34 -19.85 -11.68
CA ILE A 45 0.25 -20.37 -10.85
C ILE A 45 -1.14 -19.93 -11.32
N GLU A 46 -1.20 -18.88 -12.14
CA GLU A 46 -2.43 -18.41 -12.80
C GLU A 46 -2.08 -17.88 -14.19
N GLN A 47 -2.86 -18.29 -15.19
CA GLN A 47 -2.80 -17.74 -16.54
C GLN A 47 -4.23 -17.61 -17.08
N GLY A 48 -4.76 -16.40 -17.05
CA GLY A 48 -6.13 -16.10 -17.46
C GLY A 48 -6.21 -14.90 -18.41
N PRO A 49 -7.39 -14.57 -18.90
CA PRO A 49 -7.57 -13.46 -19.83
C PRO A 49 -7.34 -12.08 -19.19
N LEU A 50 -7.41 -11.96 -17.85
CA LEU A 50 -7.26 -10.70 -17.15
C LEU A 50 -5.86 -10.51 -16.60
N ARG A 51 -5.20 -11.59 -16.17
CA ARG A 51 -3.87 -11.52 -15.55
C ARG A 51 -3.10 -12.83 -15.67
N THR A 52 -1.79 -12.71 -15.50
CA THR A 52 -0.87 -13.83 -15.28
C THR A 52 -0.20 -13.66 -13.91
N VAL A 53 -0.07 -14.75 -13.15
CA VAL A 53 0.64 -14.76 -11.87
C VAL A 53 1.80 -15.74 -11.93
N VAL A 54 2.99 -15.21 -11.72
CA VAL A 54 4.22 -15.99 -11.60
C VAL A 54 4.64 -15.99 -10.15
N GLU A 55 4.81 -17.18 -9.58
CA GLU A 55 5.31 -17.35 -8.21
C GLU A 55 6.76 -17.77 -8.22
N ALA A 56 7.58 -17.20 -7.35
CA ALA A 56 8.98 -17.53 -7.18
C ALA A 56 9.33 -17.62 -5.69
N ALA A 57 10.13 -18.63 -5.33
CA ALA A 57 10.61 -18.82 -3.98
C ALA A 57 12.09 -18.40 -3.88
N PHE A 58 12.39 -17.61 -2.87
CA PHE A 58 13.72 -17.11 -2.56
C PHE A 58 14.11 -17.49 -1.15
N VAL A 59 15.39 -17.75 -0.94
CA VAL A 59 15.95 -18.11 0.37
C VAL A 59 17.19 -17.29 0.69
N CYS A 60 17.38 -17.03 1.98
CA CYS A 60 18.56 -16.40 2.53
C CYS A 60 18.72 -16.92 3.97
N GLY A 61 19.77 -17.71 4.23
CA GLY A 61 19.97 -18.35 5.55
C GLY A 61 18.68 -19.01 6.06
N PRO A 62 18.22 -18.65 7.28
CA PRO A 62 17.04 -19.27 7.89
C PRO A 62 15.71 -18.67 7.41
N SER A 63 15.72 -17.69 6.51
CA SER A 63 14.52 -16.98 6.03
C SER A 63 14.20 -17.32 4.58
N ALA A 64 12.91 -17.24 4.24
CA ALA A 64 12.42 -17.45 2.89
C ALA A 64 11.39 -16.38 2.49
N ILE A 65 11.27 -16.16 1.17
CA ILE A 65 10.24 -15.30 0.58
C ILE A 65 9.56 -16.08 -0.53
N ILE A 66 8.24 -16.18 -0.45
CA ILE A 66 7.41 -16.61 -1.57
C ILE A 66 6.86 -15.33 -2.21
N ARG A 67 7.31 -15.02 -3.43
CA ARG A 67 6.96 -13.83 -4.16
C ARG A 67 6.09 -14.14 -5.35
N GLN A 68 4.97 -13.45 -5.45
CA GLN A 68 4.11 -13.49 -6.61
C GLN A 68 4.24 -12.19 -7.41
N TYR A 69 4.51 -12.33 -8.70
CA TYR A 69 4.47 -11.25 -9.68
C TYR A 69 3.12 -11.33 -10.40
N VAL A 70 2.25 -10.35 -10.14
CA VAL A 70 0.92 -10.26 -10.74
C VAL A 70 0.97 -9.25 -11.88
N ILE A 71 0.77 -9.73 -13.09
CA ILE A 71 0.83 -8.95 -14.33
C ILE A 71 -0.58 -8.86 -14.89
N GLY A 72 -1.21 -7.70 -14.74
CA GLY A 72 -2.52 -7.40 -15.33
C GLY A 72 -2.41 -7.18 -16.85
N HIS A 73 -3.26 -7.82 -17.63
CA HIS A 73 -3.27 -7.63 -19.07
C HIS A 73 -3.85 -6.26 -19.41
N GLY A 74 -3.08 -5.46 -20.15
CA GLY A 74 -3.44 -4.08 -20.50
C GLY A 74 -3.18 -3.05 -19.41
N GLU A 75 -2.63 -3.44 -18.25
CA GLU A 75 -2.19 -2.54 -17.20
C GLU A 75 -0.69 -2.25 -17.33
N GLY A 76 -0.32 -0.97 -17.26
CA GLY A 76 1.09 -0.53 -17.24
C GLY A 76 1.73 -0.61 -15.86
N SER A 77 1.37 -1.61 -15.05
CA SER A 77 1.85 -1.77 -13.67
C SER A 77 2.24 -3.23 -13.39
N LEU A 78 3.20 -3.40 -12.48
CA LEU A 78 3.57 -4.69 -11.92
C LEU A 78 3.19 -4.72 -10.44
N GLU A 79 2.37 -5.69 -10.04
CA GLU A 79 2.10 -5.94 -8.63
C GLU A 79 3.00 -7.07 -8.11
N ILE A 80 3.55 -6.89 -6.92
CA ILE A 80 4.38 -7.87 -6.20
C ILE A 80 3.67 -8.15 -4.88
N ARG A 81 3.50 -9.43 -4.55
CA ARG A 81 2.99 -9.90 -3.25
C ARG A 81 4.04 -10.80 -2.63
N ASP A 82 4.52 -10.41 -1.47
CA ASP A 82 5.53 -11.17 -0.72
C ASP A 82 4.91 -11.77 0.53
N ARG A 83 5.11 -13.08 0.71
CA ARG A 83 5.01 -13.77 1.99
C ARG A 83 6.42 -14.01 2.48
N VAL A 84 6.81 -13.33 3.53
CA VAL A 84 8.16 -13.36 4.11
C VAL A 84 8.12 -14.21 5.36
N PHE A 85 8.93 -15.26 5.41
CA PHE A 85 9.17 -16.09 6.59
C PHE A 85 10.49 -15.65 7.19
N ASN A 86 10.43 -14.71 8.16
CA ASN A 86 11.63 -14.13 8.75
C ASN A 86 12.05 -14.88 10.01
N ASN A 87 13.25 -15.48 9.96
CA ASN A 87 13.91 -16.09 11.10
C ASN A 87 15.30 -15.49 11.37
N HIS A 88 15.66 -14.40 10.67
CA HIS A 88 16.86 -13.64 10.97
C HIS A 88 16.66 -12.76 12.19
N ARG A 89 17.77 -12.49 12.88
CA ARG A 89 17.85 -11.60 14.05
C ARG A 89 18.76 -10.43 13.72
N ASP A 90 18.43 -9.27 14.27
CA ASP A 90 19.25 -8.05 14.17
C ASP A 90 19.51 -7.60 12.72
N VAL A 91 18.52 -7.78 11.85
CA VAL A 91 18.58 -7.42 10.42
C VAL A 91 17.49 -6.42 10.04
N MET A 92 17.72 -5.73 8.95
CA MET A 92 16.71 -4.99 8.19
C MET A 92 16.60 -5.61 6.81
N LEU A 93 15.40 -6.06 6.46
CA LEU A 93 15.08 -6.56 5.13
C LEU A 93 14.57 -5.42 4.26
N LYS A 94 15.13 -5.28 3.06
CA LYS A 94 14.71 -4.30 2.06
C LYS A 94 14.36 -4.95 0.73
N LEU A 95 13.31 -4.43 0.10
CA LEU A 95 13.07 -4.61 -1.33
C LEU A 95 13.91 -3.57 -2.08
N MET A 96 14.92 -4.01 -2.83
CA MET A 96 15.74 -3.13 -3.64
C MET A 96 15.19 -3.05 -5.06
N VAL A 97 14.93 -1.83 -5.50
CA VAL A 97 14.47 -1.51 -6.87
C VAL A 97 15.58 -0.75 -7.59
N PRO A 98 16.37 -1.43 -8.41
CA PRO A 98 17.42 -0.76 -9.19
C PRO A 98 16.79 0.15 -10.24
N LEU A 99 17.32 1.35 -10.38
CA LEU A 99 16.86 2.37 -11.31
C LEU A 99 17.68 2.37 -12.59
N ALA A 100 17.03 2.42 -13.74
CA ALA A 100 17.66 2.58 -15.04
C ALA A 100 18.02 4.05 -15.36
N PHE A 101 17.93 4.94 -14.37
CA PHE A 101 18.21 6.37 -14.45
C PHE A 101 18.71 6.88 -13.10
N ASP A 102 19.42 8.01 -13.12
CA ASP A 102 19.88 8.65 -11.90
C ASP A 102 18.75 9.45 -11.27
N ALA A 103 18.51 9.25 -9.97
CA ALA A 103 17.49 9.92 -9.19
C ALA A 103 18.13 10.78 -8.10
N ALA A 104 18.00 12.10 -8.20
CA ALA A 104 18.53 13.04 -7.21
C ALA A 104 17.68 13.05 -5.93
N ASN A 105 16.36 12.86 -6.06
CA ASN A 105 15.41 12.97 -4.98
C ASN A 105 14.34 11.88 -5.08
N SER A 106 13.85 11.44 -3.92
CA SER A 106 12.57 10.73 -3.78
C SER A 106 11.48 11.69 -3.34
N ILE A 107 10.25 11.36 -3.66
CA ILE A 107 9.05 12.00 -3.14
C ILE A 107 8.25 10.92 -2.44
N GLY A 108 8.06 11.05 -1.13
CA GLY A 108 7.30 10.11 -0.31
C GLY A 108 6.01 10.74 0.21
N GLU A 109 4.92 9.99 0.20
CA GLU A 109 3.69 10.40 0.84
C GLU A 109 3.91 10.54 2.35
N THR A 110 3.43 11.63 2.91
CA THR A 110 3.37 11.88 4.35
C THR A 110 1.92 12.05 4.80
N ILE A 111 1.67 12.41 6.05
CA ILE A 111 0.31 12.64 6.55
C ILE A 111 -0.28 13.84 5.83
N TYR A 112 -1.25 13.58 4.96
CA TYR A 112 -1.97 14.56 4.13
C TYR A 112 -1.08 15.45 3.24
N SER A 113 0.12 15.00 2.89
CA SER A 113 1.08 15.75 2.08
C SER A 113 2.04 14.79 1.35
N ALA A 114 3.04 15.35 0.68
CA ALA A 114 4.19 14.64 0.18
C ALA A 114 5.47 15.42 0.50
N ALA A 115 6.55 14.72 0.79
CA ALA A 115 7.84 15.31 1.10
C ALA A 115 8.91 14.83 0.12
N GLU A 116 9.68 15.77 -0.40
CA GLU A 116 10.85 15.48 -1.22
C GLU A 116 12.08 15.27 -0.31
N ARG A 117 12.86 14.24 -0.62
CA ARG A 117 14.05 13.83 0.14
C ARG A 117 15.22 13.58 -0.81
N PRO A 118 16.42 14.07 -0.51
CA PRO A 118 17.58 13.88 -1.37
C PRO A 118 18.04 12.42 -1.37
N SER A 119 18.69 12.01 -2.46
CA SER A 119 19.46 10.77 -2.47
C SER A 119 20.69 10.93 -1.58
N THR A 120 21.08 9.85 -0.87
CA THR A 120 22.26 9.86 -0.02
C THR A 120 23.11 8.60 -0.25
N PRO A 121 24.43 8.73 -0.29
CA PRO A 121 25.31 7.58 -0.45
C PRO A 121 25.33 6.66 0.79
N ARG A 122 24.79 7.13 1.91
CA ARG A 122 24.76 6.40 3.19
C ARG A 122 23.48 5.60 3.41
N HIS A 123 22.55 5.55 2.42
CA HIS A 123 21.25 4.90 2.56
C HIS A 123 20.45 5.38 3.79
N GLU A 124 20.45 6.68 4.03
CA GLU A 124 19.61 7.25 5.08
C GLU A 124 18.14 6.88 4.86
N GLU A 125 17.46 6.54 5.97
CA GLU A 125 16.07 6.11 5.94
C GLU A 125 15.13 7.29 6.08
N TYR A 126 14.19 7.40 5.16
CA TYR A 126 13.13 8.40 5.17
C TYR A 126 11.78 7.75 5.37
N THR A 127 10.95 8.37 6.18
CA THR A 127 9.58 7.88 6.39
C THR A 127 8.69 8.20 5.19
N ASN A 128 7.79 7.30 4.88
CA ASN A 128 6.72 7.45 3.90
C ASN A 128 5.46 6.75 4.38
N GLN A 129 4.35 6.95 3.67
CA GLN A 129 3.13 6.19 3.86
C GLN A 129 2.92 5.21 2.69
N ARG A 130 1.84 5.34 1.96
CA ARG A 130 1.37 4.36 0.98
C ARG A 130 2.13 4.35 -0.34
N TRP A 131 2.91 5.39 -0.64
CA TRP A 131 3.67 5.47 -1.89
C TRP A 131 4.96 6.26 -1.77
N ILE A 132 5.91 5.89 -2.62
CA ILE A 132 7.16 6.61 -2.87
C ILE A 132 7.33 6.73 -4.39
N ALA A 133 7.89 7.84 -4.87
CA ALA A 133 8.22 8.03 -6.26
C ALA A 133 9.61 8.62 -6.43
N VAL A 134 10.25 8.30 -7.55
CA VAL A 134 11.52 8.87 -8.01
C VAL A 134 11.36 9.38 -9.43
N ARG A 135 12.07 10.45 -9.76
CA ARG A 135 12.05 11.08 -11.08
C ARG A 135 13.46 11.19 -11.64
N GLY A 136 13.58 11.05 -12.93
CA GLY A 136 14.85 11.23 -13.62
C GLY A 136 14.69 11.36 -15.12
N THR A 137 15.77 11.10 -15.84
CA THR A 137 15.81 11.16 -17.31
C THR A 137 16.46 9.89 -17.83
N GLN A 138 15.81 9.22 -18.76
CA GLN A 138 16.34 8.08 -19.47
C GLN A 138 16.35 8.37 -20.99
N ALA A 139 17.50 8.24 -21.63
CA ALA A 139 17.67 8.57 -23.05
C ALA A 139 17.09 9.95 -23.43
N LYS A 140 17.37 10.99 -22.64
CA LYS A 140 16.89 12.38 -22.79
C LYS A 140 15.38 12.54 -22.67
N ARG A 141 14.66 11.56 -22.12
CA ARG A 141 13.21 11.62 -21.91
C ARG A 141 12.91 11.57 -20.43
N PRO A 142 11.95 12.36 -19.92
CA PRO A 142 11.56 12.29 -18.53
C PRO A 142 10.95 10.92 -18.22
N VAL A 143 11.30 10.39 -17.08
CA VAL A 143 10.77 9.13 -16.54
C VAL A 143 10.50 9.29 -15.06
N HIS A 144 9.49 8.60 -14.58
CA HIS A 144 9.28 8.41 -13.14
C HIS A 144 8.95 6.95 -12.86
N LEU A 145 9.31 6.51 -11.67
CA LEU A 145 8.91 5.25 -11.09
C LEU A 145 8.25 5.56 -9.76
N ALA A 146 7.07 4.99 -9.52
CA ALA A 146 6.42 5.04 -8.22
C ALA A 146 6.19 3.62 -7.70
N VAL A 147 6.40 3.43 -6.39
CA VAL A 147 6.09 2.19 -5.69
C VAL A 147 5.00 2.48 -4.68
N LEU A 148 3.87 1.84 -4.86
CA LEU A 148 2.80 1.79 -3.88
C LEU A 148 3.08 0.60 -2.94
N ASN A 149 2.75 0.72 -1.67
CA ASN A 149 2.96 -0.34 -0.69
C ASN A 149 1.77 -0.49 0.27
N THR A 150 1.66 -1.64 0.93
CA THR A 150 0.59 -1.95 1.89
C THR A 150 1.04 -1.96 3.35
N GLY A 151 2.33 -1.73 3.63
CA GLY A 151 2.83 -1.83 5.01
C GLY A 151 4.29 -1.43 5.19
N SER A 152 4.93 -0.83 4.19
CA SER A 152 6.32 -0.40 4.25
C SER A 152 6.39 1.10 4.46
N PHE A 153 6.80 1.55 5.64
CA PHE A 153 6.70 2.96 6.03
C PHE A 153 8.03 3.70 6.01
N ALA A 154 9.06 3.13 5.41
CA ALA A 154 10.35 3.79 5.23
C ALA A 154 11.04 3.33 3.94
N HIS A 155 11.88 4.23 3.42
CA HIS A 155 12.68 3.98 2.24
C HIS A 155 14.03 4.70 2.33
N SER A 156 14.98 4.23 1.54
CA SER A 156 16.25 4.93 1.28
C SER A 156 16.44 5.10 -0.22
N LEU A 157 17.15 6.13 -0.62
CA LEU A 157 17.48 6.38 -2.02
C LEU A 157 18.97 6.68 -2.14
N THR A 158 19.64 5.94 -3.00
CA THR A 158 20.91 6.33 -3.62
C THR A 158 20.63 6.82 -5.04
N GLU A 159 21.68 7.23 -5.78
CA GLU A 159 21.49 7.70 -7.16
C GLU A 159 20.76 6.70 -8.05
N ARG A 160 20.96 5.39 -7.82
CA ARG A 160 20.46 4.31 -8.70
C ARG A 160 19.69 3.20 -8.00
N ASP A 161 19.50 3.28 -6.70
CA ASP A 161 18.79 2.25 -5.97
C ASP A 161 17.75 2.85 -5.02
N LEU A 162 16.51 2.45 -5.19
CA LEU A 162 15.43 2.72 -4.25
C LEU A 162 15.25 1.50 -3.35
N GLY A 163 15.61 1.62 -2.09
CA GLY A 163 15.42 0.59 -1.07
C GLY A 163 14.15 0.84 -0.27
N ILE A 164 13.25 -0.14 -0.20
CA ILE A 164 11.99 -0.04 0.55
C ILE A 164 12.08 -1.00 1.73
N ASN A 165 11.87 -0.51 2.95
CA ASN A 165 11.93 -1.33 4.14
C ASN A 165 10.75 -2.30 4.18
N VAL A 166 11.05 -3.58 4.28
CA VAL A 166 10.05 -4.65 4.40
C VAL A 166 9.76 -4.90 5.88
N LEU A 167 10.81 -5.19 6.65
CA LEU A 167 10.74 -5.44 8.09
C LEU A 167 12.08 -5.13 8.78
N ARG A 168 12.05 -5.03 10.11
CA ARG A 168 13.24 -4.93 10.96
C ARG A 168 13.12 -5.90 12.11
N ALA A 169 14.21 -6.60 12.43
CA ALA A 169 14.24 -7.63 13.46
C ALA A 169 15.21 -7.33 14.63
N PRO A 170 15.23 -6.10 15.20
CA PRO A 170 16.07 -5.79 16.34
C PRO A 170 15.48 -6.31 17.65
N ALA A 171 16.30 -6.36 18.69
CA ALA A 171 15.83 -6.59 20.05
C ALA A 171 15.20 -5.32 20.66
N TYR A 172 15.74 -4.15 20.30
CA TYR A 172 15.32 -2.85 20.80
C TYR A 172 15.13 -1.85 19.65
N SER A 173 14.23 -0.91 19.83
CA SER A 173 14.04 0.24 18.93
C SER A 173 14.29 1.55 19.67
N SER A 174 15.48 1.70 20.26
CA SER A 174 15.85 2.98 20.86
C SER A 174 16.75 3.78 19.94
N MET A 175 16.53 5.10 19.89
CA MET A 175 17.30 6.00 19.04
C MET A 175 18.53 6.60 19.73
N ASN A 176 18.64 6.56 21.06
CA ASN A 176 19.62 7.32 21.83
C ASN A 176 20.16 6.57 23.05
N LEU A 177 20.29 5.26 22.97
CA LEU A 177 21.04 4.56 24.01
C LEU A 177 22.53 4.68 23.67
N ASP A 178 23.27 5.29 24.56
CA ASP A 178 24.72 5.12 24.59
C ASP A 178 24.98 3.61 24.68
N PRO A 179 25.90 3.05 23.85
CA PRO A 179 26.27 1.64 23.97
C PRO A 179 26.58 1.21 25.44
N ASP A 180 27.06 2.13 26.25
CA ASP A 180 27.37 1.89 27.68
C ASP A 180 26.13 1.91 28.58
N ASP A 181 25.00 2.49 28.13
CA ASP A 181 23.72 2.50 28.87
C ASP A 181 22.89 1.22 28.63
N VAL A 182 23.25 0.41 27.65
CA VAL A 182 22.64 -0.89 27.43
C VAL A 182 23.25 -1.85 28.44
N GLU A 183 22.65 -1.99 29.62
CA GLU A 183 22.92 -3.14 30.45
C GLU A 183 22.71 -4.40 29.62
N VAL A 184 23.83 -5.02 29.22
CA VAL A 184 23.83 -6.36 28.61
C VAL A 184 23.43 -7.33 29.72
N ASN A 185 22.17 -7.25 30.12
CA ASN A 185 21.58 -8.28 30.95
C ASN A 185 21.58 -9.56 30.12
N ASN A 186 22.17 -10.62 30.59
CA ASN A 186 22.12 -11.97 30.04
C ASN A 186 20.67 -12.52 29.98
N ARG A 187 19.73 -11.68 29.58
CA ARG A 187 18.31 -12.01 29.43
C ARG A 187 18.04 -12.42 28.01
N PHE A 188 17.19 -13.41 27.84
CA PHE A 188 16.59 -13.68 26.54
C PHE A 188 15.81 -12.45 26.12
N MET A 189 16.22 -11.87 25.00
CA MET A 189 15.52 -10.73 24.37
C MET A 189 14.86 -11.21 23.07
N PRO A 190 13.54 -11.24 23.02
CA PRO A 190 12.82 -11.57 21.77
C PRO A 190 13.14 -10.52 20.70
N ARG A 191 13.27 -10.97 19.47
CA ARG A 191 13.43 -10.08 18.32
C ARG A 191 12.06 -9.74 17.73
N GLN A 192 11.95 -8.51 17.21
CA GLN A 192 10.75 -8.06 16.51
C GLN A 192 10.65 -8.73 15.13
N ASP A 193 9.49 -8.67 14.52
CA ASP A 193 9.20 -9.12 13.15
C ASP A 193 9.72 -10.53 12.81
N GLN A 194 9.63 -11.46 13.78
CA GLN A 194 9.88 -12.87 13.54
C GLN A 194 8.62 -13.54 12.99
N GLY A 195 8.79 -14.57 12.17
CA GLY A 195 7.69 -15.37 11.63
C GLY A 195 7.21 -14.90 10.27
N GLU A 196 5.91 -15.06 10.02
CA GLU A 196 5.30 -14.83 8.71
C GLU A 196 4.74 -13.41 8.60
N HIS A 197 5.06 -12.73 7.48
CA HIS A 197 4.56 -11.40 7.13
C HIS A 197 4.09 -11.38 5.68
N GLU A 198 3.02 -10.63 5.42
CA GLU A 198 2.54 -10.37 4.07
C GLU A 198 2.67 -8.89 3.75
N VAL A 199 3.27 -8.59 2.60
CA VAL A 199 3.40 -7.22 2.12
C VAL A 199 3.20 -7.17 0.61
N GLY A 200 2.50 -6.12 0.16
CA GLY A 200 2.21 -5.90 -1.26
C GLY A 200 2.87 -4.62 -1.77
N TYR A 201 3.34 -4.70 -3.01
CA TYR A 201 3.87 -3.55 -3.74
C TYR A 201 3.22 -3.47 -5.11
N ARG A 202 3.06 -2.24 -5.63
CA ARG A 202 2.69 -2.02 -7.03
C ARG A 202 3.62 -0.99 -7.64
N ILE A 203 4.32 -1.37 -8.69
CA ILE A 203 5.27 -0.53 -9.40
C ILE A 203 4.56 0.11 -10.59
N LEU A 204 4.60 1.43 -10.65
CA LEU A 204 4.10 2.26 -11.75
C LEU A 204 5.28 2.94 -12.43
N VAL A 205 5.30 2.92 -13.75
CA VAL A 205 6.31 3.63 -14.55
C VAL A 205 5.60 4.54 -15.55
N GLY A 206 6.12 5.75 -15.73
CA GLY A 206 5.51 6.70 -16.63
C GLY A 206 6.44 7.81 -17.08
N LYS A 207 6.01 8.57 -18.09
CA LYS A 207 6.74 9.73 -18.61
C LYS A 207 6.39 11.02 -17.86
N ARG A 208 5.14 11.16 -17.45
CA ARG A 208 4.62 12.34 -16.75
C ARG A 208 4.35 11.99 -15.29
N PHE A 209 5.05 12.64 -14.38
CA PHE A 209 4.77 12.54 -12.96
C PHE A 209 3.46 13.24 -12.63
N ASP A 210 2.58 12.54 -11.94
CA ASP A 210 1.29 13.03 -11.47
C ASP A 210 1.03 12.47 -10.06
N GLU A 211 1.30 13.29 -9.07
CA GLU A 211 1.19 12.94 -7.66
C GLU A 211 -0.23 12.50 -7.28
N SER A 212 -1.23 13.22 -7.77
CA SER A 212 -2.63 12.91 -7.45
C SER A 212 -3.07 11.57 -8.05
N ARG A 213 -2.58 11.23 -9.24
CA ARG A 213 -2.82 9.92 -9.84
C ARG A 213 -2.16 8.81 -9.03
N ILE A 214 -0.93 9.02 -8.56
CA ILE A 214 -0.19 8.08 -7.70
C ILE A 214 -0.92 7.91 -6.37
N SER A 215 -1.28 9.00 -5.68
CA SER A 215 -2.03 8.97 -4.43
C SER A 215 -3.36 8.24 -4.56
N ARG A 216 -4.10 8.47 -5.66
CA ARG A 216 -5.35 7.76 -5.94
C ARG A 216 -5.13 6.27 -6.16
N ALA A 217 -4.11 5.91 -6.94
CA ALA A 217 -3.74 4.50 -7.15
C ALA A 217 -3.36 3.83 -5.82
N ALA A 218 -2.61 4.53 -4.96
CA ALA A 218 -2.25 4.04 -3.64
C ALA A 218 -3.47 3.86 -2.73
N GLN A 219 -4.44 4.77 -2.77
CA GLN A 219 -5.70 4.63 -2.04
C GLN A 219 -6.47 3.38 -2.48
N VAL A 220 -6.62 3.17 -3.80
CA VAL A 220 -7.29 1.98 -4.34
C VAL A 220 -6.56 0.70 -3.97
N PHE A 221 -5.22 0.71 -4.01
CA PHE A 221 -4.40 -0.45 -3.68
C PHE A 221 -4.51 -0.85 -2.20
N ASN A 222 -4.62 0.15 -1.29
CA ASN A 222 -4.73 -0.07 0.15
C ASN A 222 -6.17 -0.25 0.64
N THR A 223 -7.16 0.03 -0.21
CA THR A 223 -8.58 -0.07 0.15
C THR A 223 -9.32 -0.86 -0.93
N PRO A 224 -9.04 -2.17 -1.06
CA PRO A 224 -9.70 -2.99 -2.05
C PRO A 224 -11.20 -3.09 -1.77
N PRO A 225 -12.04 -3.26 -2.81
CA PRO A 225 -13.46 -3.46 -2.62
C PRO A 225 -13.73 -4.73 -1.82
N VAL A 226 -14.66 -4.63 -0.88
CA VAL A 226 -15.15 -5.79 -0.12
C VAL A 226 -16.26 -6.45 -0.92
N TRP A 227 -16.18 -7.75 -1.08
CA TRP A 227 -17.21 -8.56 -1.72
C TRP A 227 -17.67 -9.68 -0.79
N GLN A 228 -18.93 -10.09 -0.92
CA GLN A 228 -19.48 -11.18 -0.15
C GLN A 228 -20.35 -12.04 -1.05
N VAL A 229 -20.17 -13.34 -0.97
CA VAL A 229 -21.07 -14.31 -1.60
C VAL A 229 -22.28 -14.50 -0.68
N TYR A 230 -23.47 -14.31 -1.23
CA TYR A 230 -24.72 -14.55 -0.54
C TYR A 230 -25.34 -15.85 -1.06
N TYR A 231 -25.57 -16.80 -0.16
CA TYR A 231 -26.30 -18.02 -0.44
C TYR A 231 -27.73 -17.85 0.12
N PRO A 232 -28.75 -17.62 -0.73
CA PRO A 232 -30.11 -17.49 -0.26
C PRO A 232 -30.57 -18.83 0.36
N GLN A 233 -31.18 -18.77 1.53
CA GLN A 233 -31.83 -19.93 2.11
C GLN A 233 -33.09 -20.25 1.30
N PRO A 234 -33.46 -21.56 1.11
CA PRO A 234 -34.60 -21.95 0.28
C PRO A 234 -35.91 -21.29 0.68
N ASP A 235 -36.11 -21.01 1.96
CA ASP A 235 -37.34 -20.43 2.52
C ASP A 235 -37.37 -18.89 2.56
N ARG A 236 -36.29 -18.23 2.17
CA ARG A 236 -36.20 -16.77 2.10
C ARG A 236 -35.73 -16.33 0.72
N VAL A 237 -36.67 -16.24 -0.19
CA VAL A 237 -36.43 -15.51 -1.48
C VAL A 237 -36.53 -14.03 -1.18
N ASP A 238 -35.57 -13.49 -0.45
CA ASP A 238 -35.35 -12.06 -0.43
C ASP A 238 -34.92 -11.66 -1.84
N ARG A 239 -35.82 -11.00 -2.55
CA ARG A 239 -35.49 -10.38 -3.86
C ARG A 239 -34.42 -9.36 -3.58
N LEU A 240 -33.16 -9.76 -3.73
CA LEU A 240 -32.04 -8.82 -3.79
C LEU A 240 -32.36 -7.82 -4.90
N ARG A 241 -32.88 -6.67 -4.51
CA ARG A 241 -33.05 -5.56 -5.43
C ARG A 241 -31.65 -5.21 -5.88
N ARG A 242 -31.36 -5.41 -7.15
CA ARG A 242 -30.16 -4.87 -7.78
C ARG A 242 -30.18 -3.36 -7.61
N SER A 243 -29.61 -2.87 -6.53
CA SER A 243 -29.32 -1.46 -6.41
C SER A 243 -27.95 -1.24 -7.06
N SER A 244 -27.95 -0.78 -8.29
CA SER A 244 -26.76 -0.16 -8.87
C SER A 244 -26.54 1.14 -8.12
N VAL A 245 -25.92 1.09 -6.94
CA VAL A 245 -25.59 2.28 -6.19
C VAL A 245 -24.32 2.86 -6.83
N ALA A 246 -24.53 3.74 -7.78
CA ALA A 246 -23.48 4.68 -8.12
C ALA A 246 -23.04 5.43 -6.87
N ALA A 247 -21.77 5.85 -6.81
CA ALA A 247 -21.21 6.53 -5.66
C ALA A 247 -22.15 7.57 -5.04
N THR A 248 -22.34 7.51 -3.72
CA THR A 248 -23.21 8.43 -2.98
C THR A 248 -22.65 9.85 -2.99
N VAL A 249 -21.32 9.99 -3.00
CA VAL A 249 -20.59 11.27 -3.04
C VAL A 249 -19.58 11.23 -4.18
N THR A 250 -19.50 12.31 -4.94
CA THR A 250 -18.50 12.47 -6.00
C THR A 250 -17.94 13.88 -6.01
N ALA A 251 -16.65 14.00 -6.28
CA ALA A 251 -15.96 15.28 -6.57
C ALA A 251 -15.70 15.36 -8.07
N ASP A 252 -15.75 16.56 -8.65
CA ASP A 252 -15.50 16.77 -10.08
C ASP A 252 -14.02 17.07 -10.40
N ASP A 253 -13.17 17.23 -9.39
CA ASP A 253 -11.71 17.36 -9.54
C ASP A 253 -11.00 16.05 -9.18
N ALA A 254 -10.11 15.59 -10.06
CA ALA A 254 -9.33 14.38 -9.88
C ALA A 254 -8.30 14.46 -8.73
N HIS A 255 -7.91 15.67 -8.31
CA HIS A 255 -6.98 15.89 -7.21
C HIS A 255 -7.66 15.85 -5.84
N ILE A 256 -8.98 15.79 -5.80
CA ILE A 256 -9.74 15.71 -4.56
C ILE A 256 -10.11 14.26 -4.26
N GLN A 257 -9.65 13.77 -3.15
CA GLN A 257 -9.98 12.43 -2.64
C GLN A 257 -11.00 12.54 -1.51
N ILE A 258 -11.97 11.61 -1.50
CA ILE A 258 -12.90 11.42 -0.39
C ILE A 258 -12.22 10.45 0.58
N VAL A 259 -11.71 10.98 1.69
CA VAL A 259 -10.93 10.20 2.67
C VAL A 259 -11.77 9.69 3.83
N ALA A 260 -12.97 10.24 4.04
CA ALA A 260 -13.94 9.67 4.96
C ALA A 260 -15.38 9.96 4.52
N LEU A 261 -16.23 8.96 4.67
CA LEU A 261 -17.67 9.05 4.48
C LEU A 261 -18.34 8.28 5.61
N LYS A 262 -18.91 9.01 6.58
CA LYS A 262 -19.48 8.40 7.78
C LYS A 262 -20.74 9.14 8.26
N ARG A 263 -21.48 8.54 9.18
CA ARG A 263 -22.46 9.27 9.98
C ARG A 263 -21.74 10.14 11.00
N SER A 264 -22.30 11.33 11.29
CA SER A 264 -21.82 12.15 12.41
C SER A 264 -21.98 11.40 13.74
N GLU A 265 -21.22 11.80 14.76
CA GLU A 265 -21.33 11.23 16.12
C GLU A 265 -22.78 11.35 16.67
N SER A 266 -23.48 12.42 16.34
CA SER A 266 -24.90 12.58 16.67
C SER A 266 -25.87 11.69 15.86
N GLY A 267 -25.39 11.01 14.83
CA GLY A 267 -26.18 10.17 13.91
C GLY A 267 -27.06 10.93 12.90
N LYS A 268 -27.15 12.27 13.02
CA LYS A 268 -28.13 13.10 12.26
C LYS A 268 -27.61 13.56 10.90
N GLN A 269 -26.30 13.60 10.67
CA GLN A 269 -25.67 14.16 9.48
C GLN A 269 -24.78 13.12 8.79
N LEU A 270 -24.52 13.34 7.52
CA LEU A 270 -23.49 12.65 6.76
C LEU A 270 -22.22 13.51 6.80
N ILE A 271 -21.12 12.96 7.27
CA ILE A 271 -19.81 13.60 7.26
C ILE A 271 -19.06 13.15 6.01
N VAL A 272 -18.59 14.13 5.26
CA VAL A 272 -17.72 13.93 4.10
C VAL A 272 -16.43 14.66 4.34
N ARG A 273 -15.32 13.95 4.40
CA ARG A 273 -13.98 14.54 4.49
C ARG A 273 -13.26 14.41 3.17
N LEU A 274 -12.71 15.51 2.72
CA LEU A 274 -12.05 15.68 1.44
C LEU A 274 -10.62 16.07 1.67
N GLN A 275 -9.72 15.53 0.85
CA GLN A 275 -8.30 15.89 0.81
C GLN A 275 -7.95 16.39 -0.59
N ASN A 276 -7.28 17.53 -0.67
CA ASN A 276 -6.58 17.93 -1.87
C ASN A 276 -5.19 17.28 -1.89
N THR A 277 -4.93 16.42 -2.87
CA THR A 277 -3.66 15.70 -3.01
C THR A 277 -2.67 16.43 -3.92
N SER A 278 -2.89 17.71 -4.19
CA SER A 278 -1.99 18.51 -5.03
C SER A 278 -1.38 19.69 -4.27
N SER A 279 -0.27 20.17 -4.77
CA SER A 279 0.42 21.36 -4.26
C SER A 279 -0.27 22.70 -4.61
N LEU A 280 -1.41 22.67 -5.30
CA LEU A 280 -2.17 23.84 -5.69
C LEU A 280 -3.53 23.88 -4.98
N GLU A 281 -4.04 25.07 -4.68
CA GLU A 281 -5.43 25.25 -4.26
C GLU A 281 -6.39 24.75 -5.35
N ARG A 282 -7.50 24.15 -4.96
CA ARG A 282 -8.51 23.59 -5.86
C ARG A 282 -9.90 24.13 -5.54
N ASP A 283 -10.60 24.56 -6.57
CA ASP A 283 -12.03 24.78 -6.57
C ASP A 283 -12.73 23.48 -6.98
N VAL A 284 -13.58 22.93 -6.11
CA VAL A 284 -14.21 21.64 -6.35
C VAL A 284 -15.71 21.71 -6.12
N ALA A 285 -16.48 21.04 -6.99
CA ALA A 285 -17.88 20.82 -6.81
C ALA A 285 -18.18 19.38 -6.37
N ILE A 286 -18.77 19.27 -5.18
CA ILE A 286 -19.14 18.00 -4.57
C ILE A 286 -20.60 17.71 -4.81
N ARG A 287 -20.93 16.54 -5.30
CA ARG A 287 -22.30 16.06 -5.46
C ARG A 287 -22.57 15.00 -4.40
N VAL A 288 -23.66 15.19 -3.66
CA VAL A 288 -24.12 14.23 -2.65
C VAL A 288 -25.51 13.73 -3.08
N LYS A 289 -25.63 12.47 -3.48
CA LYS A 289 -26.91 11.87 -3.87
C LYS A 289 -27.82 11.66 -2.63
N PRO A 290 -29.14 11.80 -2.75
CA PRO A 290 -29.91 12.02 -3.99
C PRO A 290 -30.05 13.48 -4.43
N HIS A 291 -29.38 14.42 -3.77
CA HIS A 291 -29.51 15.85 -4.09
C HIS A 291 -28.94 16.19 -5.47
N ARG A 292 -29.63 17.08 -6.20
CA ARG A 292 -29.15 17.60 -7.50
C ARG A 292 -28.18 18.77 -7.35
N GLN A 293 -28.34 19.53 -6.26
CA GLN A 293 -27.49 20.68 -5.95
C GLN A 293 -26.06 20.23 -5.66
N LYS A 294 -25.08 21.01 -6.10
CA LYS A 294 -23.65 20.80 -5.82
C LYS A 294 -23.22 21.69 -4.64
N ILE A 295 -22.24 21.22 -3.89
CA ILE A 295 -21.53 21.97 -2.86
C ILE A 295 -20.21 22.44 -3.48
N HIS A 296 -19.95 23.74 -3.47
CA HIS A 296 -18.70 24.32 -3.96
C HIS A 296 -17.79 24.67 -2.80
N LEU A 297 -16.53 24.22 -2.88
CA LEU A 297 -15.51 24.40 -1.86
C LEU A 297 -14.18 24.79 -2.50
N LYS A 298 -13.42 25.63 -1.77
CA LYS A 298 -12.01 25.87 -2.04
C LYS A 298 -11.18 25.10 -1.02
N ILE A 299 -10.29 24.26 -1.51
CA ILE A 299 -9.41 23.45 -0.67
C ILE A 299 -7.97 23.79 -1.01
N GLY A 300 -7.27 24.37 -0.03
CA GLY A 300 -5.88 24.79 -0.20
C GLY A 300 -4.94 23.63 -0.59
N SER A 301 -3.70 23.95 -0.94
CA SER A 301 -2.64 22.99 -1.22
C SER A 301 -2.53 21.97 -0.08
N TYR A 302 -2.61 20.66 -0.43
CA TYR A 302 -2.62 19.54 0.52
C TYR A 302 -3.64 19.67 1.67
N GLY A 303 -4.63 20.54 1.50
CA GLY A 303 -5.61 20.88 2.52
C GLY A 303 -6.67 19.79 2.73
N LEU A 304 -7.29 19.86 3.90
CA LEU A 304 -8.45 19.06 4.27
C LEU A 304 -9.68 19.96 4.38
N ALA A 305 -10.82 19.46 3.91
CA ALA A 305 -12.12 20.03 4.18
C ALA A 305 -13.07 18.95 4.71
N THR A 306 -13.80 19.25 5.76
CA THR A 306 -14.85 18.37 6.27
C THR A 306 -16.19 19.08 6.21
N ILE A 307 -17.19 18.43 5.60
CA ILE A 307 -18.55 18.96 5.51
C ILE A 307 -19.53 18.02 6.22
N ALA A 308 -20.43 18.62 6.96
CA ALA A 308 -21.59 17.96 7.56
C ALA A 308 -22.83 18.24 6.71
N VAL A 309 -23.43 17.21 6.14
CA VAL A 309 -24.58 17.28 5.24
C VAL A 309 -25.82 16.68 5.92
N ASN A 310 -26.92 17.42 5.98
CA ASN A 310 -28.16 16.91 6.53
C ASN A 310 -28.81 15.91 5.58
N LYS A 311 -29.25 14.76 6.13
CA LYS A 311 -29.93 13.71 5.37
C LYS A 311 -31.38 13.99 5.06
N ALA A 312 -32.04 14.83 5.88
CA ALA A 312 -33.46 15.05 5.81
C ALA A 312 -33.83 16.26 4.95
N GLY A 313 -34.83 16.06 4.06
CA GLY A 313 -35.46 17.13 3.30
C GLY A 313 -35.07 17.17 1.82
N ARG A 314 -35.89 17.90 1.03
CA ARG A 314 -35.65 18.10 -0.42
C ARG A 314 -34.46 19.04 -0.70
N ALA A 315 -34.17 19.96 0.22
CA ALA A 315 -33.07 20.93 0.10
C ALA A 315 -31.79 20.39 0.73
N LEU A 316 -30.68 20.51 0.00
CA LEU A 316 -29.35 20.22 0.50
C LEU A 316 -28.95 21.29 1.50
N ARG A 317 -28.79 20.89 2.78
CA ARG A 317 -28.25 21.75 3.84
C ARG A 317 -26.92 21.17 4.27
N TRP A 318 -25.89 21.98 4.29
CA TRP A 318 -24.55 21.58 4.66
C TRP A 318 -23.80 22.74 5.35
N ARG A 319 -22.74 22.40 6.04
CA ARG A 319 -21.78 23.36 6.63
C ARG A 319 -20.40 22.77 6.71
N GLU A 320 -19.37 23.59 6.70
CA GLU A 320 -18.03 23.17 7.03
C GLU A 320 -17.92 22.95 8.54
N VAL A 321 -17.17 21.88 8.91
CA VAL A 321 -16.88 21.49 10.29
C VAL A 321 -15.39 21.16 10.42
N ASP A 322 -14.89 21.16 11.64
CA ASP A 322 -13.54 20.72 11.94
C ASP A 322 -13.42 19.16 11.95
N LEU A 323 -12.26 18.66 12.33
CA LEU A 323 -12.00 17.22 12.36
C LEU A 323 -12.80 16.46 13.43
N VAL A 324 -13.30 17.16 14.45
CA VAL A 324 -14.16 16.63 15.52
C VAL A 324 -15.63 17.04 15.33
N GLU A 325 -16.01 17.43 14.11
CA GLU A 325 -17.38 17.71 13.66
C GLU A 325 -18.02 18.96 14.28
N GLN A 326 -17.23 19.85 14.87
CA GLN A 326 -17.72 21.13 15.38
C GLN A 326 -17.77 22.18 14.26
N PRO A 327 -18.77 23.09 14.30
CA PRO A 327 -18.86 24.18 13.32
C PRO A 327 -17.61 25.03 13.33
N LEU A 328 -17.07 25.34 12.15
CA LEU A 328 -15.97 26.30 12.05
C LEU A 328 -16.45 27.70 12.44
N LYS A 329 -15.73 28.35 13.38
CA LYS A 329 -16.03 29.72 13.81
C LYS A 329 -15.78 30.67 12.62
N GLY A 330 -16.79 31.48 12.24
CA GLY A 330 -16.66 32.54 11.25
C GLY A 330 -16.96 32.17 9.78
N LYS A 331 -17.25 30.90 9.46
CA LYS A 331 -17.81 30.51 8.14
C LYS A 331 -19.31 30.21 8.27
N ARG A 332 -20.15 31.10 7.72
CA ARG A 332 -21.61 30.89 7.57
C ARG A 332 -21.91 30.35 6.19
#